data_41f687fd72cdda91fe4c603f59ad02e3
#
_entry.id   41f687fd72cdda91fe4c603f59ad02e3
#
_cell.length_a   1.000
_cell.length_b   1.000
_cell.length_c   1.000
_cell.angle_alpha   90.00
_cell.angle_beta   90.00
_cell.angle_gamma   90.00
#
_symmetry.space_group_name_H-M   'P 1'
#
loop_
_entity.id
_entity.type
_entity.pdbx_description
1 polymer ?
#
loop_
_entity_poly.entity_id
_entity_poly.type
_entity_poly.pdbx_seq_one_letter_code
_entity_poly.pdbx_strand_id
1 'polypeptide(L)'
;MDNSLRALCDAIKKILSQLKPQANQLSFIVITGKNAQGKSALLKQSNMEEMPVFSEEHAKLYFNQKGIIVELGENWLTNSKTLLLTTLKQLNKCNRHLKITGLILCVDVNDLLIAEPAQFTEQKKSHLQLIQRLGVNLGYQAELAIIFTKMDTLAGFSEFYQMDHVNDLSKPLGFSLDCVNQSSKKIETFSLQFNQLIEALGQQVINKMHPVRSTIKRSLIREFPLQLASLRAPIQSLIQGISPKLFHVHSIFFTSAEQGGVSVDRLNKKIQHEYALVVQDTFPQATNFRSYFVEGALKTIQEQCIQVPQTTKFSQKPFIAVAVSLAGLSLLTLIYNHYKTAHILDEASKELLAYEALNNQGTSGAQALYHLSQAANKMNHITSNSISLPTVHQLKLNLHNNAQNRLQGEFLPSLANELEQVITSPGNTPITRYKALKIYLMLGDSKYFSSQPILDWFQQQWQGRAPGTTQK
;
A
#
# COMPACT_ATOMS: atom_id res chain seq x y z
N MET A 1 -31.56 5.88 -7.40
CA MET A 1 -30.12 6.16 -7.52
C MET A 1 -29.23 4.95 -7.18
N ASP A 2 -29.49 4.21 -6.13
CA ASP A 2 -28.72 2.99 -5.79
C ASP A 2 -28.88 1.84 -6.80
N ASN A 3 -30.02 1.77 -7.50
CA ASN A 3 -30.30 0.67 -8.43
C ASN A 3 -29.42 0.71 -9.70
N SER A 4 -29.12 1.90 -10.24
CA SER A 4 -28.28 2.05 -11.43
C SER A 4 -26.81 1.71 -11.15
N LEU A 5 -26.31 2.08 -9.97
CA LEU A 5 -24.95 1.74 -9.53
C LEU A 5 -24.79 0.25 -9.22
N ARG A 6 -25.80 -0.37 -8.64
CA ARG A 6 -25.82 -1.82 -8.41
C ARG A 6 -25.83 -2.57 -9.75
N ALA A 7 -26.66 -2.15 -10.70
CA ALA A 7 -26.70 -2.73 -12.03
C ALA A 7 -25.33 -2.63 -12.74
N LEU A 8 -24.66 -1.48 -12.66
CA LEU A 8 -23.31 -1.30 -13.20
C LEU A 8 -22.28 -2.25 -12.55
N CYS A 9 -22.29 -2.36 -11.23
CA CYS A 9 -21.40 -3.28 -10.51
C CYS A 9 -21.68 -4.74 -10.85
N ASP A 10 -22.92 -5.13 -11.01
CA ASP A 10 -23.30 -6.50 -11.34
C ASP A 10 -22.96 -6.84 -12.81
N ALA A 11 -23.10 -5.87 -13.72
CA ALA A 11 -22.61 -6.00 -15.09
C ALA A 11 -21.07 -6.19 -15.14
N ILE A 12 -20.33 -5.40 -14.40
CA ILE A 12 -18.86 -5.56 -14.29
C ILE A 12 -18.50 -6.94 -13.75
N LYS A 13 -19.15 -7.41 -12.70
CA LYS A 13 -18.91 -8.76 -12.14
C LYS A 13 -19.21 -9.86 -13.17
N LYS A 14 -20.28 -9.71 -13.95
CA LYS A 14 -20.65 -10.64 -15.01
C LYS A 14 -19.56 -10.70 -16.09
N ILE A 15 -19.07 -9.53 -16.56
CA ILE A 15 -17.97 -9.46 -17.52
C ILE A 15 -16.71 -10.13 -16.93
N LEU A 16 -16.34 -9.81 -15.71
CA LEU A 16 -15.17 -10.42 -15.05
C LEU A 16 -15.31 -11.93 -14.91
N SER A 17 -16.53 -12.45 -14.72
CA SER A 17 -16.77 -13.90 -14.71
C SER A 17 -16.60 -14.55 -16.07
N GLN A 18 -16.85 -13.83 -17.16
CA GLN A 18 -16.67 -14.27 -18.54
C GLN A 18 -15.19 -14.23 -18.97
N LEU A 19 -14.44 -13.22 -18.50
CA LEU A 19 -13.03 -13.00 -18.86
C LEU A 19 -12.04 -13.83 -18.02
N LYS A 20 -12.48 -14.87 -17.27
CA LYS A 20 -11.60 -15.81 -16.54
C LYS A 20 -10.56 -16.43 -17.48
N PRO A 21 -9.32 -16.53 -17.17
CA PRO A 21 -8.50 -16.50 -15.94
C PRO A 21 -7.46 -15.36 -15.88
N GLN A 22 -7.58 -14.31 -16.67
CA GLN A 22 -6.57 -13.24 -16.81
C GLN A 22 -6.89 -11.98 -16.01
N ALA A 23 -7.68 -12.08 -14.94
CA ALA A 23 -8.15 -10.92 -14.17
C ALA A 23 -7.04 -9.97 -13.66
N ASN A 24 -5.80 -10.45 -13.54
CA ASN A 24 -4.65 -9.64 -13.14
C ASN A 24 -3.97 -8.87 -14.28
N GLN A 25 -4.41 -9.10 -15.53
CA GLN A 25 -3.86 -8.47 -16.73
C GLN A 25 -4.89 -7.61 -17.48
N LEU A 26 -6.04 -7.35 -16.86
CA LEU A 26 -7.11 -6.55 -17.47
C LEU A 26 -6.91 -5.06 -17.18
N SER A 27 -7.04 -4.24 -18.21
CA SER A 27 -7.14 -2.79 -18.04
C SER A 27 -8.55 -2.40 -17.59
N PHE A 28 -8.65 -1.47 -16.64
CA PHE A 28 -9.93 -0.88 -16.23
C PHE A 28 -9.85 0.63 -16.41
N ILE A 29 -10.48 1.12 -17.47
CA ILE A 29 -10.31 2.48 -17.96
C ILE A 29 -11.64 3.22 -17.85
N VAL A 30 -11.59 4.48 -17.47
CA VAL A 30 -12.74 5.41 -17.51
C VAL A 30 -12.52 6.41 -18.63
N ILE A 31 -13.46 6.48 -19.57
CA ILE A 31 -13.46 7.49 -20.63
C ILE A 31 -14.37 8.66 -20.23
N THR A 32 -13.89 9.86 -20.44
CA THR A 32 -14.56 11.09 -20.06
C THR A 32 -14.37 12.18 -21.12
N GLY A 33 -15.19 13.19 -21.04
CA GLY A 33 -15.18 14.35 -21.94
C GLY A 33 -16.54 15.03 -21.91
N LYS A 34 -16.66 16.21 -22.48
CA LYS A 34 -17.95 16.93 -22.62
C LYS A 34 -18.95 16.14 -23.44
N ASN A 35 -20.19 16.59 -23.45
CA ASN A 35 -21.19 16.04 -24.36
C ASN A 35 -20.81 16.30 -25.83
N ALA A 36 -21.22 15.40 -26.72
CA ALA A 36 -20.97 15.46 -28.16
C ALA A 36 -19.50 15.45 -28.59
N GLN A 37 -18.55 15.04 -27.72
CA GLN A 37 -17.12 14.91 -28.07
C GLN A 37 -16.74 13.59 -28.74
N GLY A 38 -17.70 12.83 -29.26
CA GLY A 38 -17.45 11.60 -30.00
C GLY A 38 -17.04 10.39 -29.16
N LYS A 39 -17.20 10.40 -27.82
CA LYS A 39 -16.87 9.28 -26.94
C LYS A 39 -17.56 7.97 -27.34
N SER A 40 -18.89 8.01 -27.42
CA SER A 40 -19.71 6.82 -27.76
C SER A 40 -19.43 6.36 -29.21
N ALA A 41 -19.22 7.29 -30.14
CA ALA A 41 -18.88 6.97 -31.52
C ALA A 41 -17.49 6.28 -31.59
N LEU A 42 -16.52 6.77 -30.82
CA LEU A 42 -15.19 6.18 -30.72
C LEU A 42 -15.23 4.75 -30.19
N LEU A 43 -16.04 4.49 -29.12
CA LEU A 43 -16.18 3.16 -28.56
C LEU A 43 -16.97 2.20 -29.47
N LYS A 44 -18.02 2.65 -30.13
CA LYS A 44 -18.78 1.85 -31.11
C LYS A 44 -17.96 1.43 -32.32
N GLN A 45 -17.02 2.27 -32.77
CA GLN A 45 -16.13 1.98 -33.90
C GLN A 45 -14.88 1.19 -33.49
N SER A 46 -14.80 0.82 -32.22
CA SER A 46 -13.75 -0.06 -31.70
C SER A 46 -14.23 -1.52 -31.71
N ASN A 47 -13.27 -2.46 -31.67
CA ASN A 47 -13.59 -3.90 -31.53
C ASN A 47 -13.98 -4.28 -30.09
N MET A 48 -14.86 -3.46 -29.46
CA MET A 48 -15.37 -3.68 -28.11
C MET A 48 -16.85 -4.00 -28.12
N GLU A 49 -17.26 -4.93 -27.28
CA GLU A 49 -18.67 -5.28 -27.10
C GLU A 49 -19.32 -4.31 -26.11
N GLU A 50 -20.48 -3.78 -26.47
CA GLU A 50 -21.27 -2.94 -25.56
C GLU A 50 -22.14 -3.85 -24.67
N MET A 51 -22.08 -3.65 -23.36
CA MET A 51 -22.96 -4.30 -22.41
C MET A 51 -24.10 -3.38 -22.04
N PRO A 52 -25.36 -3.73 -22.33
CA PRO A 52 -26.49 -2.91 -21.95
C PRO A 52 -26.59 -2.84 -20.42
N VAL A 53 -26.45 -1.62 -19.89
CA VAL A 53 -26.73 -1.30 -18.50
C VAL A 53 -28.08 -0.59 -18.45
N PHE A 54 -28.95 -0.97 -17.54
CA PHE A 54 -30.35 -0.53 -17.46
C PHE A 54 -30.61 0.99 -17.36
N SER A 55 -29.59 1.82 -17.31
CA SER A 55 -29.69 3.28 -17.32
C SER A 55 -28.77 3.90 -18.37
N GLU A 56 -29.24 3.94 -19.61
CA GLU A 56 -28.51 4.50 -20.76
C GLU A 56 -28.10 5.98 -20.59
N GLU A 57 -28.79 6.73 -19.76
CA GLU A 57 -28.53 8.17 -19.59
C GLU A 57 -27.25 8.50 -18.82
N HIS A 58 -26.65 7.52 -18.12
CA HIS A 58 -25.68 7.85 -17.09
C HIS A 58 -24.31 7.22 -17.29
N ALA A 59 -24.22 5.97 -17.69
CA ALA A 59 -22.94 5.29 -17.95
C ALA A 59 -23.14 4.16 -18.97
N LYS A 60 -22.16 3.97 -19.85
CA LYS A 60 -22.08 2.85 -20.79
C LYS A 60 -20.86 2.02 -20.50
N LEU A 61 -20.99 0.71 -20.73
CA LEU A 61 -19.93 -0.24 -20.43
C LEU A 61 -19.53 -0.96 -21.72
N TYR A 62 -18.24 -0.92 -22.00
CA TYR A 62 -17.64 -1.60 -23.14
C TYR A 62 -16.54 -2.53 -22.65
N PHE A 63 -16.40 -3.70 -23.26
CA PHE A 63 -15.40 -4.67 -22.85
C PHE A 63 -14.83 -5.44 -24.05
N ASN A 64 -13.64 -5.96 -23.88
CA ASN A 64 -12.97 -6.91 -24.76
C ASN A 64 -12.04 -7.82 -23.93
N GLN A 65 -11.27 -8.68 -24.59
CA GLN A 65 -10.33 -9.58 -23.92
C GLN A 65 -9.21 -8.86 -23.13
N LYS A 66 -8.93 -7.57 -23.45
CA LYS A 66 -7.85 -6.77 -22.82
C LYS A 66 -8.33 -5.95 -21.63
N GLY A 67 -9.64 -5.72 -21.51
CA GLY A 67 -10.15 -4.92 -20.40
C GLY A 67 -11.56 -4.36 -20.57
N ILE A 68 -11.89 -3.49 -19.66
CA ILE A 68 -13.19 -2.84 -19.53
C ILE A 68 -13.01 -1.34 -19.66
N ILE A 69 -13.85 -0.69 -20.45
CA ILE A 69 -13.94 0.77 -20.54
C ILE A 69 -15.32 1.22 -20.10
N VAL A 70 -15.36 2.15 -19.14
CA VAL A 70 -16.60 2.77 -18.66
C VAL A 70 -16.70 4.17 -19.21
N GLU A 71 -17.72 4.42 -20.01
CA GLU A 71 -18.07 5.77 -20.48
C GLU A 71 -18.90 6.47 -19.41
N LEU A 72 -18.42 7.60 -18.88
CA LEU A 72 -19.17 8.45 -17.97
C LEU A 72 -19.79 9.64 -18.72
N GLY A 73 -21.09 9.83 -18.58
CA GLY A 73 -21.80 10.99 -19.09
C GLY A 73 -21.45 12.27 -18.30
N GLU A 74 -21.54 13.44 -18.96
CA GLU A 74 -21.24 14.74 -18.34
C GLU A 74 -22.13 15.02 -17.13
N ASN A 75 -23.39 14.59 -17.17
CA ASN A 75 -24.34 14.75 -16.06
C ASN A 75 -23.86 14.14 -14.75
N TRP A 76 -23.07 13.06 -14.81
CA TRP A 76 -22.45 12.46 -13.62
C TRP A 76 -21.31 13.30 -13.06
N LEU A 77 -20.68 14.09 -13.91
CA LEU A 77 -19.51 14.90 -13.56
C LEU A 77 -19.90 16.29 -13.06
N THR A 78 -21.07 16.78 -13.47
CA THR A 78 -21.54 18.16 -13.15
C THR A 78 -22.52 18.22 -12.01
N ASN A 79 -23.49 17.29 -11.91
CA ASN A 79 -24.68 17.44 -11.08
C ASN A 79 -24.53 17.06 -9.60
N SER A 80 -23.55 16.26 -9.19
CA SER A 80 -23.24 16.11 -7.76
C SER A 80 -21.85 15.53 -7.47
N LYS A 81 -21.11 16.21 -6.62
CA LYS A 81 -19.80 15.70 -6.11
C LYS A 81 -19.94 14.37 -5.38
N THR A 82 -21.05 14.18 -4.67
CA THR A 82 -21.34 12.97 -3.89
C THR A 82 -21.61 11.76 -4.78
N LEU A 83 -22.28 11.94 -5.90
CA LEU A 83 -22.60 10.87 -6.82
C LEU A 83 -21.34 10.31 -7.50
N LEU A 84 -20.49 11.19 -8.02
CA LEU A 84 -19.23 10.79 -8.63
C LEU A 84 -18.34 10.04 -7.63
N LEU A 85 -18.25 10.54 -6.39
CA LEU A 85 -17.44 9.94 -5.33
C LEU A 85 -17.94 8.54 -4.95
N THR A 86 -19.27 8.37 -4.84
CA THR A 86 -19.88 7.08 -4.55
C THR A 86 -19.69 6.10 -5.71
N THR A 87 -19.81 6.56 -6.96
CA THR A 87 -19.62 5.73 -8.15
C THR A 87 -18.18 5.23 -8.28
N LEU A 88 -17.21 6.14 -8.20
CA LEU A 88 -15.79 5.76 -8.29
C LEU A 88 -15.36 4.85 -7.13
N LYS A 89 -15.85 5.11 -5.91
CA LYS A 89 -15.60 4.23 -4.76
C LYS A 89 -16.24 2.86 -4.94
N GLN A 90 -17.44 2.80 -5.51
CA GLN A 90 -18.11 1.54 -5.77
C GLN A 90 -17.45 0.78 -6.92
N LEU A 91 -17.08 1.44 -8.00
CA LEU A 91 -16.31 0.83 -9.09
C LEU A 91 -15.00 0.20 -8.56
N ASN A 92 -14.28 0.90 -7.72
CA ASN A 92 -13.08 0.37 -7.06
C ASN A 92 -13.37 -0.77 -6.04
N LYS A 93 -14.60 -0.85 -5.50
CA LYS A 93 -15.02 -1.90 -4.56
C LYS A 93 -15.64 -3.11 -5.23
N CYS A 94 -16.15 -2.98 -6.46
CA CYS A 94 -16.81 -4.06 -7.20
C CYS A 94 -15.89 -5.28 -7.38
N ASN A 95 -14.59 -5.03 -7.49
CA ASN A 95 -13.58 -6.08 -7.42
C ASN A 95 -12.36 -5.59 -6.64
N ARG A 96 -11.96 -6.33 -5.60
CA ARG A 96 -10.76 -6.01 -4.79
C ARG A 96 -9.47 -6.01 -5.61
N HIS A 97 -9.45 -6.67 -6.76
CA HIS A 97 -8.29 -6.82 -7.62
C HIS A 97 -8.30 -5.88 -8.84
N LEU A 98 -9.42 -5.21 -9.14
CA LEU A 98 -9.56 -4.35 -10.31
C LEU A 98 -9.72 -2.90 -9.86
N LYS A 99 -8.64 -2.14 -9.89
CA LYS A 99 -8.66 -0.69 -9.71
C LYS A 99 -8.76 -0.01 -11.07
N ILE A 100 -9.26 1.22 -11.11
CA ILE A 100 -9.21 2.05 -12.32
C ILE A 100 -7.73 2.29 -12.63
N THR A 101 -7.26 1.72 -13.75
CA THR A 101 -5.85 1.78 -14.15
C THR A 101 -5.53 3.01 -14.96
N GLY A 102 -6.52 3.52 -15.71
CA GLY A 102 -6.32 4.68 -16.56
C GLY A 102 -7.58 5.48 -16.80
N LEU A 103 -7.38 6.71 -17.24
CA LEU A 103 -8.41 7.59 -17.74
C LEU A 103 -8.13 7.96 -19.19
N ILE A 104 -9.19 8.11 -19.98
CA ILE A 104 -9.15 8.69 -21.31
C ILE A 104 -9.92 10.00 -21.26
N LEU A 105 -9.24 11.09 -21.63
CA LEU A 105 -9.88 12.36 -21.90
C LEU A 105 -10.11 12.50 -23.39
N CYS A 106 -11.38 12.55 -23.82
CA CYS A 106 -11.74 12.92 -25.18
C CYS A 106 -11.89 14.44 -25.29
N VAL A 107 -11.23 15.01 -26.29
CA VAL A 107 -11.27 16.42 -26.62
C VAL A 107 -11.63 16.56 -28.09
N ASP A 108 -12.70 17.26 -28.39
CA ASP A 108 -13.03 17.61 -29.79
C ASP A 108 -11.96 18.55 -30.35
N VAL A 109 -11.39 18.22 -31.48
CA VAL A 109 -10.38 19.09 -32.10
C VAL A 109 -10.95 20.48 -32.38
N ASN A 110 -12.23 20.62 -32.60
CA ASN A 110 -12.89 21.90 -32.78
C ASN A 110 -12.71 22.84 -31.59
N ASP A 111 -12.64 22.31 -30.36
CA ASP A 111 -12.37 23.13 -29.18
C ASP A 111 -10.96 23.76 -29.20
N LEU A 112 -10.02 23.15 -29.96
CA LEU A 112 -8.66 23.68 -30.18
C LEU A 112 -8.56 24.58 -31.41
N LEU A 113 -9.53 24.48 -32.35
CA LEU A 113 -9.57 25.27 -33.56
C LEU A 113 -10.15 26.67 -33.36
N ILE A 114 -10.63 26.95 -32.16
CA ILE A 114 -11.20 28.27 -31.81
C ILE A 114 -10.12 29.34 -31.95
N ALA A 115 -10.40 30.34 -32.79
CA ALA A 115 -9.48 31.45 -33.04
C ALA A 115 -9.45 32.46 -31.89
N GLU A 116 -10.56 32.61 -31.16
CA GLU A 116 -10.71 33.58 -30.09
C GLU A 116 -10.07 33.09 -28.77
N PRO A 117 -9.04 33.80 -28.27
CA PRO A 117 -8.30 33.36 -27.07
C PRO A 117 -9.15 33.22 -25.81
N ALA A 118 -10.18 34.04 -25.64
CA ALA A 118 -11.08 34.00 -24.49
C ALA A 118 -11.91 32.71 -24.48
N GLN A 119 -12.53 32.36 -25.62
CA GLN A 119 -13.31 31.13 -25.77
C GLN A 119 -12.43 29.89 -25.63
N PHE A 120 -11.24 29.88 -26.20
CA PHE A 120 -10.27 28.79 -26.02
C PHE A 120 -9.92 28.60 -24.53
N THR A 121 -9.70 29.69 -23.80
CA THR A 121 -9.38 29.63 -22.38
C THR A 121 -10.53 29.05 -21.55
N GLU A 122 -11.76 29.40 -21.89
CA GLU A 122 -12.97 28.85 -21.25
C GLU A 122 -13.13 27.34 -21.52
N GLN A 123 -12.97 26.92 -22.77
CA GLN A 123 -13.03 25.52 -23.17
C GLN A 123 -11.95 24.69 -22.46
N LYS A 124 -10.71 25.19 -22.45
CA LYS A 124 -9.60 24.57 -21.73
C LYS A 124 -9.92 24.44 -20.23
N LYS A 125 -10.42 25.51 -19.58
CA LYS A 125 -10.78 25.50 -18.16
C LYS A 125 -11.83 24.45 -17.85
N SER A 126 -12.82 24.30 -18.72
CA SER A 126 -13.89 23.30 -18.58
C SER A 126 -13.32 21.87 -18.62
N HIS A 127 -12.42 21.55 -19.58
CA HIS A 127 -11.76 20.25 -19.66
C HIS A 127 -10.91 19.96 -18.42
N LEU A 128 -10.14 20.96 -17.95
CA LEU A 128 -9.29 20.83 -16.77
C LEU A 128 -10.09 20.62 -15.49
N GLN A 129 -11.22 21.33 -15.33
CA GLN A 129 -12.11 21.15 -14.18
C GLN A 129 -12.70 19.73 -14.14
N LEU A 130 -13.10 19.20 -15.30
CA LEU A 130 -13.64 17.85 -15.43
C LEU A 130 -12.63 16.80 -14.96
N ILE A 131 -11.39 16.87 -15.46
CA ILE A 131 -10.32 15.96 -15.05
C ILE A 131 -9.98 16.14 -13.57
N GLN A 132 -9.85 17.37 -13.11
CA GLN A 132 -9.50 17.66 -11.72
C GLN A 132 -10.51 17.06 -10.73
N ARG A 133 -11.81 17.14 -11.04
CA ARG A 133 -12.87 16.49 -10.26
C ARG A 133 -12.67 14.98 -10.19
N LEU A 134 -12.36 14.33 -11.31
CA LEU A 134 -12.09 12.89 -11.35
C LEU A 134 -10.87 12.52 -10.52
N GLY A 135 -9.75 13.21 -10.71
CA GLY A 135 -8.50 12.90 -10.04
C GLY A 135 -8.55 13.05 -8.51
N VAL A 136 -9.20 14.11 -8.03
CA VAL A 136 -9.41 14.31 -6.58
C VAL A 136 -10.23 13.17 -5.98
N ASN A 137 -11.24 12.67 -6.70
CA ASN A 137 -12.12 11.61 -6.22
C ASN A 137 -11.50 10.20 -6.32
N LEU A 138 -10.52 9.98 -7.21
CA LEU A 138 -9.78 8.73 -7.28
C LEU A 138 -8.87 8.52 -6.06
N GLY A 139 -8.26 9.59 -5.54
CA GLY A 139 -7.40 9.53 -4.36
C GLY A 139 -6.01 8.93 -4.60
N TYR A 140 -5.66 8.63 -5.84
CA TYR A 140 -4.33 8.18 -6.27
C TYR A 140 -4.00 8.75 -7.65
N GLN A 141 -2.71 8.80 -8.00
CA GLN A 141 -2.26 9.24 -9.31
C GLN A 141 -2.64 8.16 -10.34
N ALA A 142 -3.40 8.55 -11.38
CA ALA A 142 -3.84 7.66 -12.46
C ALA A 142 -3.15 8.00 -13.78
N GLU A 143 -3.02 6.99 -14.65
CA GLU A 143 -2.55 7.18 -16.01
C GLU A 143 -3.63 7.90 -16.83
N LEU A 144 -3.23 8.89 -17.63
CA LEU A 144 -4.13 9.67 -18.46
C LEU A 144 -3.69 9.64 -19.92
N ALA A 145 -4.57 9.15 -20.79
CA ALA A 145 -4.45 9.29 -22.23
C ALA A 145 -5.35 10.44 -22.71
N ILE A 146 -4.88 11.21 -23.65
CA ILE A 146 -5.67 12.25 -24.32
C ILE A 146 -5.96 11.81 -25.73
N ILE A 147 -7.24 11.75 -26.11
CA ILE A 147 -7.67 11.45 -27.47
C ILE A 147 -8.32 12.70 -28.06
N PHE A 148 -7.70 13.23 -29.12
CA PHE A 148 -8.31 14.26 -29.93
C PHE A 148 -9.23 13.60 -30.94
N THR A 149 -10.51 13.89 -30.86
CA THR A 149 -11.57 13.31 -31.70
C THR A 149 -11.96 14.26 -32.83
N LYS A 150 -12.72 13.75 -33.78
CA LYS A 150 -13.22 14.51 -34.97
C LYS A 150 -12.13 15.17 -35.76
N MET A 151 -10.99 14.47 -35.95
CA MET A 151 -9.87 14.98 -36.72
C MET A 151 -10.25 15.24 -38.19
N ASP A 152 -11.31 14.62 -38.71
CA ASP A 152 -11.89 14.86 -40.04
C ASP A 152 -12.36 16.31 -40.23
N THR A 153 -12.60 17.06 -39.17
CA THR A 153 -12.92 18.50 -39.23
C THR A 153 -11.68 19.38 -39.44
N LEU A 154 -10.45 18.85 -39.30
CA LEU A 154 -9.23 19.56 -39.62
C LEU A 154 -8.96 19.47 -41.12
N ALA A 155 -8.81 20.61 -41.77
CA ALA A 155 -8.60 20.66 -43.21
C ALA A 155 -7.43 19.78 -43.68
N GLY A 156 -7.69 18.97 -44.71
CA GLY A 156 -6.73 18.06 -45.30
C GLY A 156 -6.58 16.69 -44.64
N PHE A 157 -7.16 16.47 -43.45
CA PHE A 157 -7.05 15.18 -42.77
C PHE A 157 -7.68 14.05 -43.60
N SER A 158 -8.94 14.21 -43.97
CA SER A 158 -9.67 13.20 -44.72
C SER A 158 -9.03 12.92 -46.08
N GLU A 159 -8.57 13.98 -46.80
CA GLU A 159 -7.91 13.87 -48.09
C GLU A 159 -6.56 13.17 -47.99
N PHE A 160 -5.80 13.43 -46.92
CA PHE A 160 -4.48 12.83 -46.67
C PHE A 160 -4.55 11.33 -46.50
N TYR A 161 -5.59 10.84 -45.80
CA TYR A 161 -5.78 9.42 -45.48
C TYR A 161 -6.80 8.70 -46.36
N GLN A 162 -7.40 9.40 -47.37
CA GLN A 162 -8.45 8.84 -48.23
C GLN A 162 -8.05 7.55 -48.96
N MET A 163 -6.78 7.46 -49.37
CA MET A 163 -6.25 6.34 -50.16
C MET A 163 -5.57 5.25 -49.32
N ASP A 164 -5.56 5.41 -48.00
CA ASP A 164 -4.88 4.45 -47.12
C ASP A 164 -5.70 3.16 -46.97
N HIS A 165 -4.98 2.06 -46.79
CA HIS A 165 -5.61 0.77 -46.51
C HIS A 165 -6.21 0.74 -45.10
N VAL A 166 -7.24 -0.07 -44.91
CA VAL A 166 -7.91 -0.23 -43.61
C VAL A 166 -6.92 -0.64 -42.50
N ASN A 167 -5.95 -1.49 -42.83
CA ASN A 167 -4.92 -1.93 -41.89
C ASN A 167 -4.00 -0.79 -41.41
N ASP A 168 -3.76 0.22 -42.24
CA ASP A 168 -2.95 1.38 -41.87
C ASP A 168 -3.78 2.35 -41.01
N LEU A 169 -5.07 2.45 -41.27
CA LEU A 169 -6.02 3.23 -40.47
C LEU A 169 -6.32 2.59 -39.09
N SER A 170 -6.06 1.30 -38.92
CA SER A 170 -6.15 0.60 -37.63
C SER A 170 -4.92 0.81 -36.75
N LYS A 171 -3.82 1.41 -37.26
CA LYS A 171 -2.66 1.77 -36.44
C LYS A 171 -2.93 3.04 -35.62
N PRO A 172 -2.27 3.28 -34.51
CA PRO A 172 -2.45 4.52 -33.75
C PRO A 172 -1.79 5.72 -34.48
N LEU A 173 -2.48 6.84 -34.58
CA LEU A 173 -1.90 8.12 -34.94
C LEU A 173 -1.69 8.94 -33.69
N GLY A 174 -0.44 9.08 -33.26
CA GLY A 174 -0.09 9.75 -32.03
C GLY A 174 1.24 9.26 -31.48
N PHE A 175 1.48 9.51 -30.21
CA PHE A 175 2.73 9.15 -29.54
C PHE A 175 2.55 8.99 -28.03
N SER A 176 3.50 8.25 -27.42
CA SER A 176 3.64 8.10 -25.99
C SER A 176 4.55 9.16 -25.39
N LEU A 177 4.23 9.60 -24.17
CA LEU A 177 5.05 10.50 -23.37
C LEU A 177 5.78 9.75 -22.25
N ASP A 178 5.98 8.44 -22.41
CA ASP A 178 6.56 7.58 -21.42
C ASP A 178 7.95 8.03 -20.95
N CYS A 179 8.26 7.75 -19.70
CA CYS A 179 9.56 7.92 -19.04
C CYS A 179 9.85 9.25 -18.37
N VAL A 180 8.96 10.23 -18.27
CA VAL A 180 9.31 11.49 -17.63
C VAL A 180 8.40 11.89 -16.49
N ASN A 181 8.85 11.62 -15.26
CA ASN A 181 8.14 12.03 -14.02
C ASN A 181 8.26 13.55 -13.69
N GLN A 182 9.05 14.31 -14.44
CA GLN A 182 9.24 15.76 -14.24
C GLN A 182 8.43 16.57 -15.22
N SER A 183 7.63 17.51 -14.72
CA SER A 183 6.71 18.32 -15.54
C SER A 183 7.40 19.15 -16.64
N SER A 184 8.61 19.68 -16.41
CA SER A 184 9.39 20.42 -17.39
C SER A 184 9.82 19.53 -18.57
N LYS A 185 10.32 18.34 -18.26
CA LYS A 185 10.75 17.37 -19.28
C LYS A 185 9.58 16.82 -20.11
N LYS A 186 8.37 16.75 -19.55
CA LYS A 186 7.16 16.33 -20.30
C LYS A 186 6.85 17.25 -21.46
N ILE A 187 6.99 18.55 -21.28
CA ILE A 187 6.73 19.54 -22.33
C ILE A 187 7.80 19.46 -23.43
N GLU A 188 9.05 19.25 -23.04
CA GLU A 188 10.14 19.03 -24.00
C GLU A 188 9.93 17.73 -24.79
N THR A 189 9.58 16.64 -24.10
CA THR A 189 9.27 15.34 -24.74
C THR A 189 8.07 15.47 -25.68
N PHE A 190 7.00 16.16 -25.23
CA PHE A 190 5.85 16.46 -26.10
C PHE A 190 6.28 17.20 -27.33
N SER A 191 7.05 18.27 -27.19
CA SER A 191 7.50 19.09 -28.35
C SER A 191 8.35 18.28 -29.31
N LEU A 192 9.23 17.42 -28.80
CA LEU A 192 10.07 16.53 -29.59
C LEU A 192 9.21 15.50 -30.37
N GLN A 193 8.35 14.78 -29.68
CA GLN A 193 7.51 13.73 -30.27
C GLN A 193 6.51 14.31 -31.28
N PHE A 194 5.94 15.47 -30.95
CA PHE A 194 5.02 16.16 -31.86
C PHE A 194 5.74 16.63 -33.12
N ASN A 195 6.99 17.15 -33.03
CA ASN A 195 7.79 17.52 -34.20
C ASN A 195 8.10 16.30 -35.06
N GLN A 196 8.49 15.18 -34.45
CA GLN A 196 8.73 13.93 -35.16
C GLN A 196 7.49 13.46 -35.93
N LEU A 197 6.30 13.58 -35.31
CA LEU A 197 5.04 13.26 -35.99
C LEU A 197 4.81 14.16 -37.22
N ILE A 198 4.98 15.48 -37.07
CA ILE A 198 4.78 16.43 -38.17
C ILE A 198 5.79 16.17 -39.29
N GLU A 199 7.04 15.90 -38.97
CA GLU A 199 8.08 15.58 -39.95
C GLU A 199 7.76 14.28 -40.71
N ALA A 200 7.34 13.22 -39.98
CA ALA A 200 6.93 11.96 -40.59
C ALA A 200 5.73 12.13 -41.54
N LEU A 201 4.76 12.98 -41.21
CA LEU A 201 3.66 13.34 -42.09
C LEU A 201 4.17 14.14 -43.31
N GLY A 202 5.06 15.10 -43.09
CA GLY A 202 5.67 15.89 -44.15
C GLY A 202 6.36 15.03 -45.21
N GLN A 203 7.10 14.00 -44.76
CA GLN A 203 7.77 13.04 -45.68
C GLN A 203 6.78 12.24 -46.54
N GLN A 204 5.55 12.04 -46.09
CA GLN A 204 4.52 11.29 -46.80
C GLN A 204 3.75 12.14 -47.83
N VAL A 205 3.79 13.47 -47.74
CA VAL A 205 2.98 14.40 -48.55
C VAL A 205 3.06 14.09 -50.03
N ILE A 206 4.27 13.92 -50.57
CA ILE A 206 4.48 13.68 -52.00
C ILE A 206 3.79 12.40 -52.46
N ASN A 207 3.96 11.33 -51.70
CA ASN A 207 3.37 10.03 -51.98
C ASN A 207 1.84 10.07 -51.91
N LYS A 208 1.28 10.83 -50.94
CA LYS A 208 -0.17 11.02 -50.81
C LYS A 208 -0.77 11.88 -51.90
N MET A 209 -0.03 12.86 -52.42
CA MET A 209 -0.47 13.73 -53.52
C MET A 209 -0.41 13.05 -54.89
N HIS A 210 0.51 12.11 -55.10
CA HIS A 210 0.76 11.49 -56.40
C HIS A 210 -0.49 10.88 -57.05
N PRO A 211 -1.33 10.07 -56.36
CA PRO A 211 -2.51 9.45 -56.95
C PRO A 211 -3.70 10.40 -57.13
N VAL A 212 -3.63 11.62 -56.54
CA VAL A 212 -4.75 12.55 -56.51
C VAL A 212 -4.72 13.51 -57.70
N ARG A 213 -5.78 13.52 -58.51
CA ARG A 213 -5.90 14.40 -59.68
C ARG A 213 -6.41 15.81 -59.36
N SER A 214 -7.24 15.94 -58.34
CA SER A 214 -7.85 17.24 -57.98
C SER A 214 -6.81 18.17 -57.36
N THR A 215 -6.65 19.36 -57.93
CA THR A 215 -5.73 20.39 -57.44
C THR A 215 -6.10 20.87 -56.06
N ILE A 216 -7.38 21.00 -55.74
CA ILE A 216 -7.89 21.39 -54.41
C ILE A 216 -7.51 20.35 -53.39
N LYS A 217 -7.77 19.06 -53.67
CA LYS A 217 -7.39 18.00 -52.74
C LYS A 217 -5.89 17.90 -52.53
N ARG A 218 -5.10 18.09 -53.57
CA ARG A 218 -3.62 18.14 -53.49
C ARG A 218 -3.14 19.28 -52.58
N SER A 219 -3.78 20.46 -52.70
CA SER A 219 -3.47 21.58 -51.79
C SER A 219 -3.77 21.22 -50.33
N LEU A 220 -4.94 20.64 -50.05
CA LEU A 220 -5.32 20.21 -48.72
C LEU A 220 -4.37 19.15 -48.15
N ILE A 221 -3.97 18.15 -48.97
CA ILE A 221 -2.97 17.15 -48.58
C ILE A 221 -1.62 17.80 -48.20
N ARG A 222 -1.16 18.75 -49.01
CA ARG A 222 0.10 19.46 -48.77
C ARG A 222 0.07 20.27 -47.49
N GLU A 223 -1.07 20.87 -47.17
CA GLU A 223 -1.23 21.76 -46.02
C GLU A 223 -1.53 21.03 -44.71
N PHE A 224 -2.00 19.78 -44.78
CA PHE A 224 -2.42 19.02 -43.60
C PHE A 224 -1.35 18.94 -42.48
N PRO A 225 -0.05 18.64 -42.74
CA PRO A 225 0.97 18.66 -41.69
C PRO A 225 1.11 20.02 -41.00
N LEU A 226 0.93 21.13 -41.72
CA LEU A 226 0.97 22.50 -41.18
C LEU A 226 -0.28 22.80 -40.34
N GLN A 227 -1.45 22.35 -40.83
CA GLN A 227 -2.70 22.45 -40.05
C GLN A 227 -2.59 21.73 -38.73
N LEU A 228 -2.06 20.49 -38.72
CA LEU A 228 -1.81 19.74 -37.49
C LEU A 228 -0.75 20.43 -36.59
N ALA A 229 0.34 20.94 -37.19
CA ALA A 229 1.37 21.67 -36.45
C ALA A 229 0.83 22.91 -35.73
N SER A 230 -0.21 23.55 -36.28
CA SER A 230 -0.87 24.70 -35.66
C SER A 230 -1.55 24.36 -34.33
N LEU A 231 -1.86 23.09 -34.09
CA LEU A 231 -2.47 22.61 -32.82
C LEU A 231 -1.46 22.46 -31.69
N ARG A 232 -0.15 22.57 -31.95
CA ARG A 232 0.90 22.40 -30.93
C ARG A 232 0.66 23.26 -29.70
N ALA A 233 0.52 24.57 -29.88
CA ALA A 233 0.39 25.52 -28.77
C ALA A 233 -0.87 25.27 -27.91
N PRO A 234 -2.08 25.07 -28.49
CA PRO A 234 -3.26 24.72 -27.71
C PRO A 234 -3.12 23.38 -26.94
N ILE A 235 -2.58 22.34 -27.61
CA ILE A 235 -2.36 21.04 -26.95
C ILE A 235 -1.37 21.18 -25.80
N GLN A 236 -0.24 21.84 -26.02
CA GLN A 236 0.76 22.10 -24.99
C GLN A 236 0.15 22.86 -23.79
N SER A 237 -0.67 23.88 -24.08
CA SER A 237 -1.37 24.64 -23.04
C SER A 237 -2.34 23.78 -22.24
N LEU A 238 -3.03 22.83 -22.87
CA LEU A 238 -3.91 21.89 -22.19
C LEU A 238 -3.10 20.97 -21.25
N ILE A 239 -2.01 20.37 -21.75
CA ILE A 239 -1.15 19.47 -20.96
C ILE A 239 -0.55 20.19 -19.75
N GLN A 240 -0.09 21.43 -19.93
CA GLN A 240 0.45 22.25 -18.83
C GLN A 240 -0.55 22.51 -17.71
N GLY A 241 -1.85 22.58 -18.05
CA GLY A 241 -2.91 22.77 -17.07
C GLY A 241 -3.25 21.53 -16.25
N ILE A 242 -2.80 20.34 -16.67
CA ILE A 242 -3.08 19.08 -15.95
C ILE A 242 -2.14 18.94 -14.77
N SER A 243 -2.72 18.77 -13.57
CA SER A 243 -1.93 18.60 -12.34
C SER A 243 -1.14 17.28 -12.35
N PRO A 244 0.20 17.31 -12.25
CA PRO A 244 1.02 16.12 -12.25
C PRO A 244 0.84 15.28 -10.97
N LYS A 245 0.28 15.86 -9.91
CA LYS A 245 -0.04 15.13 -8.67
C LYS A 245 -1.25 14.19 -8.83
N LEU A 246 -2.16 14.54 -9.73
CA LEU A 246 -3.39 13.78 -9.97
C LEU A 246 -3.24 12.79 -11.11
N PHE A 247 -2.53 13.20 -12.18
CA PHE A 247 -2.44 12.41 -13.40
C PHE A 247 -1.03 12.36 -13.96
N HIS A 248 -0.71 11.20 -14.50
CA HIS A 248 0.41 11.00 -15.38
C HIS A 248 -0.09 10.95 -16.83
N VAL A 249 0.14 12.02 -17.61
CA VAL A 249 -0.18 12.02 -19.05
C VAL A 249 0.84 11.13 -19.75
N HIS A 250 0.39 9.98 -20.27
CA HIS A 250 1.29 9.00 -20.86
C HIS A 250 1.19 8.91 -22.38
N SER A 251 0.06 9.29 -22.99
CA SER A 251 -0.11 9.21 -24.44
C SER A 251 -1.10 10.22 -24.99
N ILE A 252 -0.90 10.54 -26.25
CA ILE A 252 -1.73 11.47 -27.02
C ILE A 252 -2.02 10.84 -28.37
N PHE A 253 -3.31 10.75 -28.72
CA PHE A 253 -3.77 10.19 -29.98
C PHE A 253 -4.73 11.11 -30.70
N PHE A 254 -4.74 11.00 -32.05
CA PHE A 254 -5.59 11.75 -32.96
C PHE A 254 -6.49 10.76 -33.70
N THR A 255 -7.82 10.92 -33.58
CA THR A 255 -8.79 9.96 -34.12
C THR A 255 -9.98 10.65 -34.77
N SER A 256 -10.63 9.95 -35.71
CA SER A 256 -11.95 10.32 -36.19
C SER A 256 -12.81 9.05 -36.31
N ALA A 257 -13.93 9.00 -35.59
CA ALA A 257 -14.84 7.83 -35.56
C ALA A 257 -16.00 7.98 -36.58
N GLU A 258 -16.67 9.11 -36.54
CA GLU A 258 -17.80 9.42 -37.44
C GLU A 258 -17.48 10.75 -38.16
N GLN A 259 -17.71 10.77 -39.46
CA GLN A 259 -17.51 11.96 -40.28
C GLN A 259 -18.86 12.64 -40.49
N GLY A 260 -19.02 13.80 -39.97
CA GLY A 260 -20.28 14.55 -40.08
C GLY A 260 -20.10 16.05 -39.91
N GLY A 261 -18.85 16.49 -39.82
CA GLY A 261 -18.49 17.89 -39.62
C GLY A 261 -18.09 18.61 -40.92
N VAL A 262 -18.16 19.92 -40.91
CA VAL A 262 -17.59 20.78 -41.93
C VAL A 262 -16.10 20.94 -41.62
N SER A 263 -15.24 20.72 -42.63
CA SER A 263 -13.79 20.92 -42.49
C SER A 263 -13.46 22.38 -42.14
N VAL A 264 -12.55 22.56 -41.19
CA VAL A 264 -12.12 23.88 -40.73
C VAL A 264 -10.65 24.08 -41.08
N ASP A 265 -10.39 25.10 -41.90
CA ASP A 265 -9.04 25.58 -42.14
C ASP A 265 -8.64 26.60 -41.09
N ARG A 266 -7.85 26.12 -40.13
CA ARG A 266 -7.42 26.95 -39.00
C ARG A 266 -6.44 28.04 -39.45
N LEU A 267 -5.53 27.74 -40.39
CA LEU A 267 -4.54 28.69 -40.84
C LEU A 267 -5.22 29.86 -41.56
N ASN A 268 -6.13 29.55 -42.47
CA ASN A 268 -6.88 30.57 -43.16
C ASN A 268 -7.83 31.36 -42.24
N LYS A 269 -8.51 30.70 -41.31
CA LYS A 269 -9.32 31.39 -40.27
C LYS A 269 -8.49 32.34 -39.42
N LYS A 270 -7.27 31.95 -39.03
CA LYS A 270 -6.38 32.85 -38.29
C LYS A 270 -5.99 34.07 -39.13
N ILE A 271 -5.62 33.87 -40.40
CA ILE A 271 -5.28 34.96 -41.32
C ILE A 271 -6.50 35.84 -41.59
N GLN A 272 -7.68 35.25 -41.83
CA GLN A 272 -8.93 35.98 -42.01
C GLN A 272 -9.23 36.87 -40.82
N HIS A 273 -9.09 36.35 -39.60
CA HIS A 273 -9.33 37.10 -38.38
C HIS A 273 -8.29 38.21 -38.18
N GLU A 274 -7.01 37.95 -38.46
CA GLU A 274 -5.91 38.89 -38.31
C GLU A 274 -5.97 40.03 -39.32
N TYR A 275 -6.38 39.72 -40.56
CA TYR A 275 -6.43 40.70 -41.68
C TYR A 275 -7.86 41.08 -42.11
N ALA A 276 -8.86 40.72 -41.34
CA ALA A 276 -10.29 40.97 -41.62
C ALA A 276 -10.75 40.58 -43.04
N LEU A 277 -10.20 39.49 -43.60
CA LEU A 277 -10.52 39.01 -44.93
C LEU A 277 -11.80 38.16 -44.92
N VAL A 278 -12.67 38.39 -45.93
CA VAL A 278 -13.84 37.55 -46.17
C VAL A 278 -13.52 36.54 -47.27
N VAL A 279 -13.36 35.28 -46.93
CA VAL A 279 -13.11 34.19 -47.86
C VAL A 279 -14.25 33.16 -47.72
N GLN A 280 -14.83 32.72 -48.82
CA GLN A 280 -15.77 31.61 -48.84
C GLN A 280 -15.00 30.29 -48.85
N ASP A 281 -15.03 29.57 -47.72
CA ASP A 281 -14.43 28.24 -47.64
C ASP A 281 -15.38 27.21 -48.26
N THR A 282 -15.09 26.76 -49.48
CA THR A 282 -15.76 25.62 -50.12
C THR A 282 -14.90 24.37 -49.93
N PHE A 283 -15.16 23.61 -48.88
CA PHE A 283 -14.49 22.33 -48.68
C PHE A 283 -15.32 21.19 -49.28
N PRO A 284 -14.66 20.17 -49.88
CA PRO A 284 -15.35 18.96 -50.29
C PRO A 284 -15.91 18.27 -49.04
N GLN A 285 -17.21 17.89 -49.09
CA GLN A 285 -17.80 17.10 -48.05
C GLN A 285 -17.24 15.69 -48.07
N ALA A 286 -17.02 15.11 -46.87
CA ALA A 286 -16.57 13.73 -46.76
C ALA A 286 -17.67 12.78 -47.29
N THR A 287 -17.32 12.00 -48.30
CA THR A 287 -18.26 11.06 -48.96
C THR A 287 -18.20 9.63 -48.37
N ASN A 288 -17.24 9.35 -47.52
CA ASN A 288 -16.99 8.01 -46.97
C ASN A 288 -16.98 8.04 -45.47
N PHE A 289 -17.83 7.22 -44.84
CA PHE A 289 -17.83 7.00 -43.38
C PHE A 289 -16.78 5.93 -43.03
N ARG A 290 -15.58 6.34 -42.66
CA ARG A 290 -14.50 5.46 -42.22
C ARG A 290 -14.06 5.87 -40.82
N SER A 291 -13.72 4.91 -40.00
CA SER A 291 -13.01 5.21 -38.75
C SER A 291 -11.52 5.36 -39.00
N TYR A 292 -10.90 6.38 -38.43
CA TYR A 292 -9.48 6.67 -38.56
C TYR A 292 -8.80 6.54 -37.23
N PHE A 293 -7.86 5.59 -37.08
CA PHE A 293 -6.92 5.41 -35.99
C PHE A 293 -7.55 5.08 -34.61
N VAL A 294 -8.86 4.77 -34.60
CA VAL A 294 -9.62 4.50 -33.36
C VAL A 294 -9.15 3.22 -32.68
N GLU A 295 -9.12 2.12 -33.43
CA GLU A 295 -8.77 0.80 -32.93
C GLU A 295 -7.35 0.78 -32.35
N GLY A 296 -6.38 1.31 -33.11
CA GLY A 296 -4.99 1.37 -32.67
C GLY A 296 -4.78 2.21 -31.42
N ALA A 297 -5.44 3.37 -31.35
CA ALA A 297 -5.35 4.24 -30.18
C ALA A 297 -5.87 3.53 -28.92
N LEU A 298 -7.07 2.94 -28.97
CA LEU A 298 -7.66 2.24 -27.82
C LEU A 298 -6.86 1.00 -27.42
N LYS A 299 -6.40 0.22 -28.41
CA LYS A 299 -5.55 -0.96 -28.16
C LYS A 299 -4.26 -0.58 -27.43
N THR A 300 -3.58 0.47 -27.91
CA THR A 300 -2.33 0.95 -27.29
C THR A 300 -2.58 1.46 -25.88
N ILE A 301 -3.65 2.22 -25.64
CA ILE A 301 -4.01 2.71 -24.31
C ILE A 301 -4.32 1.54 -23.37
N GLN A 302 -5.07 0.53 -23.82
CA GLN A 302 -5.36 -0.64 -23.01
C GLN A 302 -4.08 -1.40 -22.63
N GLU A 303 -3.15 -1.58 -23.56
CA GLU A 303 -1.85 -2.22 -23.32
C GLU A 303 -0.98 -1.45 -22.33
N GLN A 304 -0.97 -0.12 -22.41
CA GLN A 304 -0.26 0.75 -21.48
C GLN A 304 -0.90 0.78 -20.06
N CYS A 305 -2.23 0.69 -20.02
CA CYS A 305 -3.00 0.65 -18.76
C CYS A 305 -3.20 -0.76 -18.20
N ILE A 306 -2.61 -1.80 -18.77
CA ILE A 306 -2.62 -3.12 -18.14
C ILE A 306 -2.00 -3.01 -16.75
N GLN A 307 -2.68 -3.54 -15.74
CA GLN A 307 -2.16 -3.60 -14.40
C GLN A 307 -0.86 -4.43 -14.40
N VAL A 308 0.27 -3.76 -14.49
CA VAL A 308 1.46 -4.28 -13.84
C VAL A 308 1.02 -4.48 -12.39
N PRO A 309 1.19 -5.69 -11.78
CA PRO A 309 0.90 -5.87 -10.38
C PRO A 309 1.74 -4.79 -9.68
N GLN A 310 1.10 -3.67 -9.37
CA GLN A 310 1.69 -2.71 -8.47
C GLN A 310 1.87 -3.54 -7.22
N THR A 311 3.13 -3.87 -6.92
CA THR A 311 3.49 -4.27 -5.58
C THR A 311 2.79 -3.25 -4.74
N THR A 312 1.65 -3.63 -4.21
CA THR A 312 0.87 -2.78 -3.33
C THR A 312 1.90 -2.29 -2.35
N LYS A 313 2.20 -0.99 -2.33
CA LYS A 313 2.95 -0.42 -1.23
C LYS A 313 2.11 -0.85 -0.05
N PHE A 314 2.53 -1.97 0.53
CA PHE A 314 1.90 -2.57 1.70
C PHE A 314 1.75 -1.38 2.63
N SER A 315 0.52 -1.00 2.92
CA SER A 315 0.29 0.11 3.83
C SER A 315 1.01 -0.31 5.10
N GLN A 316 2.18 0.26 5.36
CA GLN A 316 3.02 -0.10 6.50
C GLN A 316 2.31 0.19 7.83
N LYS A 317 1.18 0.94 7.77
CA LYS A 317 0.38 1.30 8.92
C LYS A 317 -0.08 0.11 9.78
N PRO A 318 -0.66 -0.98 9.25
CA PRO A 318 -1.02 -2.12 10.09
C PRO A 318 0.22 -2.87 10.60
N PHE A 319 1.32 -2.91 9.81
CA PHE A 319 2.57 -3.56 10.23
C PHE A 319 3.27 -2.77 11.33
N ILE A 320 3.27 -1.45 11.24
CA ILE A 320 3.79 -0.56 12.29
C ILE A 320 2.95 -0.70 13.56
N ALA A 321 1.61 -0.75 13.45
CA ALA A 321 0.74 -0.94 14.61
C ALA A 321 0.99 -2.28 15.30
N VAL A 322 1.16 -3.38 14.56
CA VAL A 322 1.52 -4.71 15.10
C VAL A 322 2.93 -4.69 15.70
N ALA A 323 3.90 -4.07 15.06
CA ALA A 323 5.26 -3.97 15.59
C ALA A 323 5.30 -3.14 16.89
N VAL A 324 4.57 -2.03 16.96
CA VAL A 324 4.46 -1.20 18.17
C VAL A 324 3.73 -1.95 19.30
N SER A 325 2.69 -2.72 18.99
CA SER A 325 1.99 -3.54 20.01
C SER A 325 2.87 -4.67 20.55
N LEU A 326 3.65 -5.36 19.69
CA LEU A 326 4.62 -6.37 20.12
C LEU A 326 5.76 -5.76 20.95
N ALA A 327 6.28 -4.60 20.56
CA ALA A 327 7.29 -3.88 21.33
C ALA A 327 6.73 -3.43 22.69
N GLY A 328 5.49 -2.95 22.75
CA GLY A 328 4.81 -2.61 24.00
C GLY A 328 4.62 -3.80 24.92
N LEU A 329 4.23 -4.96 24.39
CA LEU A 329 4.07 -6.20 25.15
C LEU A 329 5.42 -6.72 25.69
N SER A 330 6.48 -6.64 24.89
CA SER A 330 7.83 -7.02 25.33
C SER A 330 8.35 -6.10 26.44
N LEU A 331 8.05 -4.81 26.36
CA LEU A 331 8.44 -3.82 27.36
C LEU A 331 7.69 -4.03 28.68
N LEU A 332 6.40 -4.36 28.63
CA LEU A 332 5.60 -4.71 29.79
C LEU A 332 6.10 -5.99 30.49
N THR A 333 6.49 -7.02 29.72
CA THR A 333 7.09 -8.25 30.29
C THR A 333 8.45 -7.99 30.94
N LEU A 334 9.26 -7.12 30.38
CA LEU A 334 10.54 -6.71 30.98
C LEU A 334 10.32 -5.95 32.30
N ILE A 335 9.39 -4.98 32.32
CA ILE A 335 9.04 -4.23 33.54
C ILE A 335 8.51 -5.17 34.62
N TYR A 336 7.60 -6.09 34.25
CA TYR A 336 7.06 -7.08 35.21
C TYR A 336 8.17 -7.97 35.78
N ASN A 337 9.07 -8.49 34.94
CA ASN A 337 10.19 -9.32 35.41
C ASN A 337 11.17 -8.52 36.27
N HIS A 338 11.42 -7.25 35.92
CA HIS A 338 12.27 -6.37 36.74
C HIS A 338 11.64 -6.15 38.13
N TYR A 339 10.36 -5.82 38.17
CA TYR A 339 9.64 -5.60 39.44
C TYR A 339 9.63 -6.86 40.34
N LYS A 340 9.35 -8.03 39.75
CA LYS A 340 9.37 -9.31 40.42
C LYS A 340 10.77 -9.63 41.00
N THR A 341 11.80 -9.44 40.21
CA THR A 341 13.19 -9.68 40.61
C THR A 341 13.62 -8.71 41.73
N ALA A 342 13.27 -7.44 41.63
CA ALA A 342 13.56 -6.42 42.64
C ALA A 342 12.90 -6.76 43.97
N HIS A 343 11.64 -7.21 43.94
CA HIS A 343 10.91 -7.63 45.17
C HIS A 343 11.57 -8.81 45.85
N ILE A 344 11.98 -9.85 45.10
CA ILE A 344 12.70 -11.02 45.65
C ILE A 344 14.06 -10.61 46.26
N LEU A 345 14.78 -9.70 45.57
CA LEU A 345 16.06 -9.18 46.09
C LEU A 345 15.86 -8.37 47.37
N ASP A 346 14.81 -7.55 47.48
CA ASP A 346 14.50 -6.79 48.69
C ASP A 346 14.19 -7.73 49.87
N GLU A 347 13.38 -8.77 49.64
CA GLU A 347 13.09 -9.76 50.64
C GLU A 347 14.33 -10.57 51.07
N ALA A 348 15.18 -10.97 50.12
CA ALA A 348 16.41 -11.67 50.42
C ALA A 348 17.42 -10.77 51.18
N SER A 349 17.47 -9.48 50.87
CA SER A 349 18.33 -8.51 51.55
C SER A 349 17.92 -8.30 53.01
N LYS A 350 16.63 -8.29 53.31
CA LYS A 350 16.11 -8.20 54.68
C LYS A 350 16.56 -9.40 55.55
N GLU A 351 16.50 -10.61 54.95
CA GLU A 351 16.98 -11.81 55.66
C GLU A 351 18.51 -11.79 55.86
N LEU A 352 19.27 -11.26 54.88
CA LEU A 352 20.71 -11.10 55.01
C LEU A 352 21.10 -10.08 56.10
N LEU A 353 20.39 -8.96 56.16
CA LEU A 353 20.58 -7.97 57.24
C LEU A 353 20.28 -8.56 58.62
N ALA A 354 19.23 -9.37 58.75
CA ALA A 354 18.92 -10.09 59.97
C ALA A 354 20.02 -11.09 60.33
N TYR A 355 20.54 -11.82 59.33
CA TYR A 355 21.70 -12.71 59.53
C TYR A 355 22.93 -11.94 60.05
N GLU A 356 23.28 -10.82 59.44
CA GLU A 356 24.46 -10.01 59.80
C GLU A 356 24.29 -9.43 61.25
N ALA A 357 23.11 -8.94 61.60
CA ALA A 357 22.83 -8.43 62.93
C ALA A 357 22.98 -9.49 63.99
N LEU A 358 22.48 -10.70 63.78
CA LEU A 358 22.61 -11.83 64.72
C LEU A 358 24.02 -12.38 64.79
N ASN A 359 24.75 -12.45 63.70
CA ASN A 359 26.13 -12.93 63.63
C ASN A 359 27.09 -11.96 64.37
N ASN A 360 26.87 -10.65 64.27
CA ASN A 360 27.68 -9.64 64.97
C ASN A 360 27.38 -9.55 66.47
N GLN A 361 26.22 -9.99 66.93
CA GLN A 361 25.82 -10.00 68.34
C GLN A 361 26.31 -11.26 69.10
N GLY A 362 26.91 -12.23 68.40
CA GLY A 362 27.37 -13.48 68.99
C GLY A 362 26.27 -14.36 69.61
N THR A 363 25.01 -14.06 69.28
CA THR A 363 23.84 -14.78 69.79
C THR A 363 23.46 -15.84 68.78
N SER A 364 23.47 -17.10 69.26
CA SER A 364 22.87 -18.26 68.59
C SER A 364 23.15 -18.43 67.13
N GLY A 365 24.23 -19.10 66.77
CA GLY A 365 24.61 -19.43 65.37
C GLY A 365 23.47 -20.10 64.56
N ALA A 366 22.58 -20.82 65.21
CA ALA A 366 21.45 -21.48 64.57
C ALA A 366 20.39 -20.51 64.02
N GLN A 367 20.08 -19.42 64.74
CA GLN A 367 19.13 -18.40 64.26
C GLN A 367 19.71 -17.61 63.12
N ALA A 368 21.01 -17.27 63.19
CA ALA A 368 21.67 -16.61 62.08
C ALA A 368 21.66 -17.49 60.81
N LEU A 369 22.04 -18.78 60.93
CA LEU A 369 22.03 -19.72 59.81
C LEU A 369 20.62 -19.94 59.22
N TYR A 370 19.55 -19.86 60.06
CA TYR A 370 18.17 -19.89 59.57
C TYR A 370 17.88 -18.74 58.62
N HIS A 371 18.22 -17.51 58.97
CA HIS A 371 18.03 -16.33 58.10
C HIS A 371 18.85 -16.44 56.82
N LEU A 372 20.09 -16.95 56.88
CA LEU A 372 20.92 -17.21 55.72
C LEU A 372 20.27 -18.25 54.78
N SER A 373 19.72 -19.32 55.34
CA SER A 373 19.02 -20.35 54.56
C SER A 373 17.72 -19.82 53.93
N GLN A 374 16.98 -18.97 54.63
CA GLN A 374 15.78 -18.32 54.13
C GLN A 374 16.11 -17.37 53.00
N ALA A 375 17.17 -16.57 53.09
CA ALA A 375 17.66 -15.71 51.99
C ALA A 375 18.01 -16.54 50.77
N ALA A 376 18.74 -17.64 50.91
CA ALA A 376 19.08 -18.54 49.82
C ALA A 376 17.83 -19.18 49.17
N ASN A 377 16.85 -19.60 49.96
CA ASN A 377 15.58 -20.15 49.47
C ASN A 377 14.76 -19.11 48.68
N LYS A 378 14.64 -17.88 49.18
CA LYS A 378 13.94 -16.80 48.48
C LYS A 378 14.59 -16.53 47.11
N MET A 379 15.92 -16.52 47.04
CA MET A 379 16.64 -16.39 45.79
C MET A 379 16.43 -17.57 44.82
N ASN A 380 16.09 -18.75 45.28
CA ASN A 380 15.76 -19.90 44.43
C ASN A 380 14.48 -19.72 43.63
N HIS A 381 13.56 -18.87 44.07
CA HIS A 381 12.36 -18.51 43.30
C HIS A 381 12.63 -17.63 42.07
N ILE A 382 13.84 -17.11 41.91
CA ILE A 382 14.28 -16.48 40.66
C ILE A 382 14.52 -17.60 39.65
N THR A 383 13.55 -17.79 38.75
CA THR A 383 13.61 -18.83 37.72
C THR A 383 14.67 -18.48 36.68
N SER A 384 15.37 -19.49 36.15
CA SER A 384 16.39 -19.33 35.08
C SER A 384 15.87 -18.75 33.78
N ASN A 385 14.54 -18.70 33.59
CA ASN A 385 13.87 -18.14 32.43
C ASN A 385 13.58 -16.63 32.52
N SER A 386 13.81 -16.01 33.72
CA SER A 386 13.78 -14.55 33.81
C SER A 386 15.08 -14.02 33.17
N ILE A 387 14.92 -12.97 32.35
CA ILE A 387 16.09 -12.18 31.85
C ILE A 387 16.70 -11.52 33.09
N SER A 388 17.40 -12.30 33.89
CA SER A 388 18.12 -11.80 35.06
C SER A 388 19.50 -11.36 34.62
N LEU A 389 19.94 -10.21 35.13
CA LEU A 389 21.30 -9.75 34.94
C LEU A 389 22.28 -10.87 35.40
N PRO A 390 23.40 -11.13 34.69
CA PRO A 390 24.37 -12.15 35.07
C PRO A 390 24.83 -12.05 36.51
N THR A 391 24.87 -10.84 37.06
CA THR A 391 25.18 -10.54 38.47
C THR A 391 24.17 -11.15 39.46
N VAL A 392 22.87 -11.19 39.16
CA VAL A 392 21.84 -11.78 40.01
C VAL A 392 21.98 -13.30 40.06
N HIS A 393 22.34 -13.92 38.94
CA HIS A 393 22.60 -15.35 38.86
C HIS A 393 23.85 -15.75 39.69
N GLN A 394 24.93 -14.98 39.59
CA GLN A 394 26.13 -15.18 40.40
C GLN A 394 25.85 -14.98 41.88
N LEU A 395 25.09 -13.96 42.26
CA LEU A 395 24.66 -13.73 43.66
C LEU A 395 23.87 -14.92 44.21
N LYS A 396 22.93 -15.46 43.43
CA LYS A 396 22.17 -16.67 43.81
C LYS A 396 23.08 -17.86 44.07
N LEU A 397 24.04 -18.14 43.18
CA LEU A 397 24.94 -19.25 43.33
C LEU A 397 25.87 -19.07 44.55
N ASN A 398 26.43 -17.86 44.72
CA ASN A 398 27.29 -17.56 45.84
C ASN A 398 26.58 -17.68 47.20
N LEU A 399 25.32 -17.22 47.26
CA LEU A 399 24.51 -17.26 48.46
C LEU A 399 24.14 -18.70 48.81
N HIS A 400 23.77 -19.49 47.83
CA HIS A 400 23.47 -20.92 47.99
C HIS A 400 24.67 -21.71 48.49
N ASN A 401 25.80 -21.52 47.82
CA ASN A 401 27.06 -22.20 48.22
C ASN A 401 27.52 -21.77 49.64
N ASN A 402 27.40 -20.48 49.95
CA ASN A 402 27.77 -20.00 51.30
C ASN A 402 26.85 -20.57 52.38
N ALA A 403 25.56 -20.60 52.12
CA ALA A 403 24.56 -21.21 53.04
C ALA A 403 24.84 -22.71 53.25
N GLN A 404 25.13 -23.45 52.17
CA GLN A 404 25.47 -24.87 52.26
C GLN A 404 26.79 -25.11 53.04
N ASN A 405 27.84 -24.35 52.73
CA ASN A 405 29.17 -24.50 53.39
C ASN A 405 29.05 -24.22 54.88
N ARG A 406 28.31 -23.20 55.30
CA ARG A 406 28.14 -22.90 56.73
C ARG A 406 27.20 -23.90 57.42
N LEU A 407 26.16 -24.39 56.78
CA LEU A 407 25.32 -25.46 57.33
C LEU A 407 26.10 -26.75 57.55
N GLN A 408 26.98 -27.10 56.64
CA GLN A 408 27.85 -28.29 56.75
C GLN A 408 29.01 -28.08 57.72
N GLY A 409 29.62 -26.88 57.70
CA GLY A 409 30.83 -26.63 58.53
C GLY A 409 30.54 -26.25 59.99
N GLU A 410 29.43 -25.60 60.26
CA GLU A 410 29.14 -25.08 61.61
C GLU A 410 27.92 -25.77 62.27
N PHE A 411 26.84 -25.94 61.53
CA PHE A 411 25.58 -26.46 62.10
C PHE A 411 25.58 -27.96 62.26
N LEU A 412 26.01 -28.73 61.27
CA LEU A 412 26.10 -30.20 61.35
C LEU A 412 27.00 -30.68 62.46
N PRO A 413 28.24 -30.15 62.64
CA PRO A 413 29.09 -30.54 63.76
C PRO A 413 28.49 -30.15 65.11
N SER A 414 27.80 -29.02 65.28
CA SER A 414 27.16 -28.63 66.55
C SER A 414 26.02 -29.57 66.92
N LEU A 415 25.19 -29.99 65.90
CA LEU A 415 24.19 -31.02 66.14
C LEU A 415 24.75 -32.38 66.47
N ALA A 416 25.84 -32.76 65.82
CA ALA A 416 26.55 -34.02 66.14
C ALA A 416 27.04 -34.02 67.56
N ASN A 417 27.64 -32.93 68.01
CA ASN A 417 28.10 -32.79 69.40
C ASN A 417 26.96 -32.83 70.44
N GLU A 418 25.80 -32.19 70.18
CA GLU A 418 24.60 -32.29 71.00
C GLU A 418 24.10 -33.75 71.11
N LEU A 419 24.03 -34.44 69.94
CA LEU A 419 23.65 -35.85 69.90
C LEU A 419 24.61 -36.73 70.73
N GLU A 420 25.93 -36.51 70.57
CA GLU A 420 26.95 -37.22 71.38
C GLU A 420 26.79 -36.99 72.89
N GLN A 421 26.52 -35.75 73.30
CA GLN A 421 26.24 -35.44 74.68
C GLN A 421 25.03 -36.19 75.23
N VAL A 422 23.92 -36.28 74.41
CA VAL A 422 22.73 -37.05 74.82
C VAL A 422 23.04 -38.54 74.86
N ILE A 423 23.86 -39.09 73.97
CA ILE A 423 24.27 -40.52 74.00
C ILE A 423 25.17 -40.87 75.17
N THR A 424 26.12 -40.00 75.48
CA THR A 424 27.10 -40.28 76.56
C THR A 424 26.63 -39.93 77.99
N SER A 425 25.62 -39.10 78.14
CA SER A 425 25.15 -38.61 79.40
C SER A 425 24.53 -39.72 80.21
N PRO A 426 25.02 -39.98 81.47
CA PRO A 426 24.53 -41.10 82.29
C PRO A 426 23.10 -40.94 82.82
N GLY A 427 22.55 -39.73 82.78
CA GLY A 427 21.18 -39.43 83.22
C GLY A 427 20.05 -39.75 82.26
N ASN A 428 20.37 -40.08 81.02
CA ASN A 428 19.38 -40.32 79.97
C ASN A 428 18.90 -41.78 79.96
N THR A 429 17.62 -41.98 79.67
CA THR A 429 17.01 -43.31 79.55
C THR A 429 17.63 -44.08 78.35
N PRO A 430 17.73 -45.42 78.42
CA PRO A 430 18.27 -46.23 77.32
C PRO A 430 17.55 -46.02 76.00
N ILE A 431 16.25 -45.74 76.06
CA ILE A 431 15.41 -45.46 74.87
C ILE A 431 15.81 -44.14 74.23
N THR A 432 16.08 -43.09 75.00
CA THR A 432 16.49 -41.78 74.56
C THR A 432 17.88 -41.85 73.85
N ARG A 433 18.83 -42.57 74.45
CA ARG A 433 20.17 -42.83 73.94
C ARG A 433 20.09 -43.57 72.57
N TYR A 434 19.25 -44.60 72.49
CA TYR A 434 19.05 -45.36 71.29
C TYR A 434 18.49 -44.47 70.15
N LYS A 435 17.49 -43.66 70.49
CA LYS A 435 16.92 -42.71 69.48
C LYS A 435 17.95 -41.70 69.00
N ALA A 436 18.74 -41.13 69.91
CA ALA A 436 19.81 -40.19 69.60
C ALA A 436 20.91 -40.85 68.72
N LEU A 437 21.33 -42.06 69.01
CA LEU A 437 22.27 -42.84 68.26
C LEU A 437 21.74 -43.12 66.81
N LYS A 438 20.47 -43.51 66.74
CA LYS A 438 19.81 -43.73 65.42
C LYS A 438 19.89 -42.45 64.51
N ILE A 439 19.59 -41.28 65.09
CA ILE A 439 19.61 -40.01 64.37
C ILE A 439 21.04 -39.60 64.01
N TYR A 440 22.01 -39.81 64.91
CA TYR A 440 23.40 -39.57 64.64
C TYR A 440 23.89 -40.36 63.42
N LEU A 441 23.58 -41.65 63.35
CA LEU A 441 23.89 -42.50 62.21
C LEU A 441 23.16 -42.10 60.95
N MET A 442 21.90 -41.64 61.07
CA MET A 442 21.14 -41.09 59.90
C MET A 442 21.74 -39.82 59.35
N LEU A 443 22.32 -38.96 60.19
CA LEU A 443 23.03 -37.73 59.77
C LEU A 443 24.36 -38.03 59.09
N GLY A 444 25.01 -39.15 59.45
CA GLY A 444 26.31 -39.53 58.89
C GLY A 444 26.26 -40.25 57.52
N ASP A 445 25.14 -40.87 57.16
CA ASP A 445 25.00 -41.64 55.94
C ASP A 445 23.80 -41.21 55.13
N SER A 446 23.99 -40.62 53.99
CA SER A 446 22.94 -40.17 53.04
C SER A 446 21.98 -41.26 52.60
N LYS A 447 22.42 -42.54 52.61
CA LYS A 447 21.62 -43.69 52.20
C LYS A 447 20.46 -44.00 53.17
N TYR A 448 20.66 -43.67 54.43
CA TYR A 448 19.69 -43.92 55.51
C TYR A 448 19.07 -42.62 56.01
N PHE A 449 19.35 -41.51 55.38
CA PHE A 449 18.81 -40.20 55.73
C PHE A 449 17.29 -40.13 55.55
N SER A 450 16.58 -39.78 56.64
CA SER A 450 15.15 -39.50 56.63
C SER A 450 14.88 -38.24 57.45
N SER A 451 14.30 -37.22 56.80
CA SER A 451 14.06 -35.91 57.44
C SER A 451 13.06 -35.98 58.60
N GLN A 452 11.98 -36.77 58.46
CA GLN A 452 10.87 -36.75 59.40
C GLN A 452 11.26 -37.26 60.83
N PRO A 453 11.92 -38.41 60.99
CA PRO A 453 12.35 -38.85 62.32
C PRO A 453 13.35 -37.92 63.00
N ILE A 454 14.16 -37.24 62.21
CA ILE A 454 15.14 -36.25 62.70
C ILE A 454 14.38 -35.02 63.22
N LEU A 455 13.45 -34.48 62.42
CA LEU A 455 12.61 -33.35 62.84
C LEU A 455 11.79 -33.67 64.12
N ASP A 456 11.11 -34.81 64.17
CA ASP A 456 10.31 -35.23 65.29
C ASP A 456 11.13 -35.33 66.61
N TRP A 457 12.38 -35.86 66.52
CA TRP A 457 13.28 -35.96 67.65
C TRP A 457 13.73 -34.56 68.09
N PHE A 458 14.16 -33.72 67.24
CA PHE A 458 14.57 -32.37 67.61
C PHE A 458 13.40 -31.53 68.13
N GLN A 459 12.20 -31.66 67.61
CA GLN A 459 11.01 -31.00 68.14
C GLN A 459 10.72 -31.43 69.54
N GLN A 460 10.85 -32.73 69.89
CA GLN A 460 10.65 -33.23 71.23
C GLN A 460 11.72 -32.75 72.23
N GLN A 461 12.98 -32.67 71.82
CA GLN A 461 14.06 -32.24 72.68
C GLN A 461 14.11 -30.71 72.84
N TRP A 462 13.71 -29.94 71.81
CA TRP A 462 13.75 -28.50 71.87
C TRP A 462 12.43 -27.82 72.18
N GLN A 463 11.41 -28.57 72.63
CA GLN A 463 10.15 -27.96 73.07
C GLN A 463 10.43 -26.97 74.22
N GLY A 464 10.45 -25.68 73.90
CA GLY A 464 10.69 -24.54 74.77
C GLY A 464 12.11 -24.02 74.91
N ARG A 465 13.10 -24.50 74.08
CA ARG A 465 14.45 -23.91 73.97
C ARG A 465 14.78 -23.57 72.54
N ALA A 466 15.20 -22.34 72.33
CA ALA A 466 15.79 -21.97 71.02
C ALA A 466 17.09 -22.74 70.80
N PRO A 467 17.32 -23.34 69.59
CA PRO A 467 18.55 -24.10 69.38
C PRO A 467 19.77 -23.16 69.49
N GLY A 468 20.72 -23.53 70.34
CA GLY A 468 21.98 -22.81 70.52
C GLY A 468 22.18 -22.01 71.80
N THR A 469 21.22 -22.04 72.75
CA THR A 469 21.45 -21.53 74.15
C THR A 469 22.08 -22.60 74.99
N THR A 470 23.33 -22.91 74.85
CA THR A 470 24.17 -23.54 75.86
C THR A 470 24.48 -22.49 76.90
N GLN A 471 23.95 -22.65 78.09
CA GLN A 471 24.49 -21.99 79.33
C GLN A 471 26.01 -22.21 79.39
N LYS A 472 26.72 -21.13 79.73
CA LYS A 472 28.03 -21.19 80.33
C LYS A 472 27.98 -21.92 81.62
#